data_1db1aef4585170a00523cd5154f629e5
#
_entry.id   1db1aef4585170a00523cd5154f629e5
#
_cell.length_a   1.000
_cell.length_b   1.000
_cell.length_c   1.000
_cell.angle_alpha   90.00
_cell.angle_beta   90.00
_cell.angle_gamma   90.00
#
_symmetry.space_group_name_H-M   'P 1'
#
loop_
_entity.id
_entity.type
_entity.pdbx_description
1 polymer ?
#
loop_
_entity_poly.entity_id
_entity_poly.type
_entity_poly.pdbx_seq_one_letter_code
_entity_poly.pdbx_strand_id
1 'polypeptide(L)'
;MDKIRIGIVGYGNIGKGVEKAIARNEDMELTAVFTRRDPASVKIATETAVVKTMEDMKSMKGEIDVMVLCGGSATDLPVMGPQIAADFNTIDSFDTHARIPEYFENVDKAAKAGGNVGIISVGWDPGMFSLNRLYAESILVQGSTYTFWGKASARDTLMRSAGSRE
;
A
#
# COMPACT_ATOMS: atom_id res chain seq x y z
N MET A 1 12.71 -19.39 12.23
CA MET A 1 11.63 -19.21 11.21
C MET A 1 12.27 -18.46 10.05
N ASP A 2 11.96 -18.85 8.83
CA ASP A 2 12.38 -18.09 7.67
C ASP A 2 11.64 -16.76 7.67
N LYS A 3 12.32 -15.68 7.29
CA LYS A 3 11.73 -14.35 7.24
C LYS A 3 10.82 -14.22 6.03
N ILE A 4 9.78 -13.39 6.16
CA ILE A 4 8.94 -12.99 5.04
C ILE A 4 9.74 -12.03 4.15
N ARG A 5 9.96 -12.42 2.91
CA ARG A 5 10.74 -11.66 1.92
C ARG A 5 9.84 -10.65 1.23
N ILE A 6 10.15 -9.38 1.40
CA ILE A 6 9.30 -8.27 0.94
C ILE A 6 9.96 -7.51 -0.20
N GLY A 7 9.17 -7.26 -1.24
CA GLY A 7 9.48 -6.31 -2.30
C GLY A 7 8.70 -5.01 -2.14
N ILE A 8 9.33 -3.86 -2.34
CA ILE A 8 8.65 -2.55 -2.35
C ILE A 8 8.55 -2.05 -3.78
N VAL A 9 7.36 -1.69 -4.23
CA VAL A 9 7.12 -1.09 -5.54
C VAL A 9 6.84 0.40 -5.40
N GLY A 10 7.81 1.22 -5.81
CA GLY A 10 7.78 2.68 -5.62
C GLY A 10 8.44 3.12 -4.32
N TYR A 11 9.51 3.91 -4.45
CA TYR A 11 10.29 4.37 -3.31
C TYR A 11 10.16 5.88 -3.09
N GLY A 12 8.92 6.28 -2.78
CA GLY A 12 8.54 7.61 -2.28
C GLY A 12 8.49 7.64 -0.75
N ASN A 13 7.70 8.55 -0.19
CA ASN A 13 7.55 8.66 1.27
C ASN A 13 6.97 7.39 1.89
N ILE A 14 5.98 6.77 1.22
CA ILE A 14 5.37 5.50 1.68
C ILE A 14 6.41 4.39 1.65
N GLY A 15 7.11 4.19 0.53
CA GLY A 15 8.12 3.15 0.41
C GLY A 15 9.24 3.26 1.43
N LYS A 16 9.71 4.49 1.71
CA LYS A 16 10.68 4.75 2.80
C LYS A 16 10.11 4.43 4.19
N GLY A 17 8.82 4.68 4.39
CA GLY A 17 8.13 4.32 5.63
C GLY A 17 8.03 2.81 5.81
N VAL A 18 7.68 2.09 4.75
CA VAL A 18 7.60 0.62 4.72
C VAL A 18 8.97 0.00 5.00
N GLU A 19 10.03 0.46 4.35
CA GLU A 19 11.40 -0.02 4.63
C GLU A 19 11.76 0.12 6.11
N LYS A 20 11.46 1.28 6.72
CA LYS A 20 11.72 1.50 8.15
C LYS A 20 10.87 0.59 9.05
N ALA A 21 9.66 0.27 8.63
CA ALA A 21 8.80 -0.65 9.36
C ALA A 21 9.33 -2.08 9.28
N ILE A 22 9.74 -2.54 8.10
CA ILE A 22 10.36 -3.86 7.89
C ILE A 22 11.58 -4.01 8.79
N ALA A 23 12.46 -3.01 8.83
CA ALA A 23 13.68 -3.04 9.63
C ALA A 23 13.45 -3.16 11.15
N ARG A 24 12.21 -2.94 11.63
CA ARG A 24 11.82 -3.07 13.04
C ARG A 24 11.11 -4.40 13.36
N ASN A 25 10.89 -5.23 12.37
CA ASN A 25 10.23 -6.52 12.52
C ASN A 25 11.23 -7.62 12.20
N GLU A 26 11.48 -8.48 13.18
CA GLU A 26 12.50 -9.54 13.08
C GLU A 26 12.10 -10.69 12.14
N ASP A 27 10.81 -10.84 11.88
CA ASP A 27 10.21 -11.86 11.01
C ASP A 27 10.12 -11.43 9.53
N MET A 28 10.60 -10.22 9.21
CA MET A 28 10.55 -9.65 7.85
C MET A 28 11.94 -9.28 7.35
N GLU A 29 12.10 -9.28 6.03
CA GLU A 29 13.28 -8.74 5.37
C GLU A 29 12.92 -8.05 4.06
N LEU A 30 13.59 -6.93 3.79
CA LEU A 30 13.50 -6.27 2.50
C LEU A 30 14.45 -6.95 1.52
N THR A 31 13.89 -7.52 0.45
CA THR A 31 14.64 -8.20 -0.61
C THR A 31 14.96 -7.25 -1.76
N ALA A 32 13.95 -6.49 -2.22
CA ALA A 32 14.12 -5.59 -3.36
C ALA A 32 13.23 -4.35 -3.29
N VAL A 33 13.70 -3.29 -3.95
CA VAL A 33 12.93 -2.07 -4.23
C VAL A 33 12.85 -1.90 -5.75
N PHE A 34 11.63 -1.79 -6.28
CA PHE A 34 11.38 -1.56 -7.70
C PHE A 34 11.00 -0.11 -7.97
N THR A 35 11.61 0.47 -8.98
CA THR A 35 11.44 1.90 -9.29
C THR A 35 11.35 2.17 -10.79
N ARG A 36 10.61 3.23 -11.15
CA ARG A 36 10.60 3.78 -12.53
C ARG A 36 11.76 4.76 -12.78
N ARG A 37 12.42 5.19 -11.70
CA ARG A 37 13.62 6.02 -11.80
C ARG A 37 14.83 5.15 -12.09
N ASP A 38 15.93 5.76 -12.49
CA ASP A 38 17.21 5.07 -12.55
C ASP A 38 17.52 4.43 -11.18
N PRO A 39 17.68 3.11 -11.08
CA PRO A 39 17.99 2.41 -9.84
C PRO A 39 19.23 2.99 -9.11
N ALA A 40 20.25 3.42 -9.85
CA ALA A 40 21.46 4.02 -9.29
C ALA A 40 21.18 5.35 -8.56
N SER A 41 20.09 6.03 -8.90
CA SER A 41 19.67 7.27 -8.25
C SER A 41 18.91 7.06 -6.95
N VAL A 42 18.47 5.85 -6.64
CA VAL A 42 17.65 5.52 -5.47
C VAL A 42 18.52 4.98 -4.35
N LYS A 43 18.60 5.72 -3.26
CA LYS A 43 19.33 5.31 -2.06
C LYS A 43 18.37 4.72 -1.04
N ILE A 44 18.54 3.45 -0.73
CA ILE A 44 17.84 2.71 0.31
C ILE A 44 18.74 2.59 1.55
N ALA A 45 18.13 2.36 2.71
CA ALA A 45 18.88 2.19 3.97
C ALA A 45 19.29 0.74 4.23
N THR A 46 18.58 -0.22 3.63
CA THR A 46 18.81 -1.66 3.82
C THR A 46 19.90 -2.14 2.87
N GLU A 47 21.10 -2.34 3.37
CA GLU A 47 22.28 -2.70 2.57
C GLU A 47 22.16 -4.07 1.86
N THR A 48 21.37 -4.98 2.42
CA THR A 48 21.16 -6.33 1.87
C THR A 48 20.16 -6.37 0.72
N ALA A 49 19.33 -5.33 0.57
CA ALA A 49 18.32 -5.26 -0.47
C ALA A 49 18.89 -4.66 -1.77
N VAL A 50 18.28 -5.04 -2.90
CA VAL A 50 18.66 -4.52 -4.21
C VAL A 50 17.65 -3.52 -4.74
N VAL A 51 18.11 -2.54 -5.51
CA VAL A 51 17.22 -1.64 -6.25
C VAL A 51 17.22 -2.06 -7.72
N LYS A 52 16.02 -2.26 -8.27
CA LYS A 52 15.82 -2.78 -9.64
C LYS A 52 14.80 -1.93 -10.40
N THR A 53 14.76 -2.12 -11.71
CA THR A 53 13.72 -1.54 -12.57
C THR A 53 12.39 -2.27 -12.40
N MET A 54 11.32 -1.69 -12.94
CA MET A 54 10.01 -2.36 -12.94
C MET A 54 9.99 -3.60 -13.83
N GLU A 55 10.78 -3.59 -14.89
CA GLU A 55 10.90 -4.69 -15.85
C GLU A 55 11.55 -5.93 -15.22
N ASP A 56 12.46 -5.73 -14.28
CA ASP A 56 13.16 -6.81 -13.59
C ASP A 56 12.30 -7.56 -12.57
N MET A 57 11.12 -7.03 -12.26
CA MET A 57 10.26 -7.57 -11.18
C MET A 57 9.93 -9.05 -11.40
N LYS A 58 9.57 -9.44 -12.60
CA LYS A 58 9.18 -10.82 -12.92
C LYS A 58 10.30 -11.81 -12.73
N SER A 59 11.56 -11.40 -12.88
CA SER A 59 12.72 -12.27 -12.68
C SER A 59 12.90 -12.68 -11.23
N MET A 60 12.30 -11.93 -10.29
CA MET A 60 12.37 -12.21 -8.85
C MET A 60 11.17 -13.00 -8.31
N LYS A 61 10.37 -13.59 -9.20
CA LYS A 61 9.27 -14.48 -8.80
C LYS A 61 9.87 -15.72 -8.09
N GLY A 62 9.38 -15.96 -6.87
CA GLY A 62 9.94 -16.99 -5.98
C GLY A 62 11.02 -16.53 -5.00
N GLU A 63 11.59 -15.32 -5.21
CA GLU A 63 12.50 -14.69 -4.25
C GLU A 63 11.78 -13.72 -3.31
N ILE A 64 10.55 -13.32 -3.65
CA ILE A 64 9.73 -12.38 -2.90
C ILE A 64 8.41 -13.04 -2.54
N ASP A 65 8.04 -12.97 -1.27
CA ASP A 65 6.78 -13.54 -0.77
C ASP A 65 5.62 -12.56 -0.90
N VAL A 66 5.89 -11.26 -0.71
CA VAL A 66 4.87 -10.19 -0.76
C VAL A 66 5.45 -8.92 -1.38
N MET A 67 4.68 -8.31 -2.29
CA MET A 67 4.94 -6.99 -2.85
C MET A 67 4.11 -5.92 -2.13
N VAL A 68 4.76 -4.90 -1.58
CA VAL A 68 4.09 -3.73 -1.01
C VAL A 68 4.08 -2.61 -2.05
N LEU A 69 2.89 -2.26 -2.55
CA LEU A 69 2.71 -1.30 -3.64
C LEU A 69 2.57 0.11 -3.08
N CYS A 70 3.57 0.93 -3.27
CA CYS A 70 3.70 2.30 -2.76
C CYS A 70 3.50 3.36 -3.85
N GLY A 71 2.79 3.01 -4.91
CA GLY A 71 2.45 3.92 -6.02
C GLY A 71 1.32 4.90 -5.65
N GLY A 72 1.10 5.89 -6.51
CA GLY A 72 0.00 6.85 -6.34
C GLY A 72 -1.37 6.17 -6.47
N SER A 73 -2.23 6.39 -5.48
CA SER A 73 -3.55 5.75 -5.40
C SER A 73 -4.44 6.09 -6.60
N ALA A 74 -4.47 7.36 -7.02
CA ALA A 74 -5.34 7.78 -8.11
C ALA A 74 -4.84 7.39 -9.51
N THR A 75 -3.52 7.21 -9.68
CA THR A 75 -2.88 7.11 -11.00
C THR A 75 -2.16 5.79 -11.23
N ASP A 76 -1.39 5.33 -10.26
CA ASP A 76 -0.52 4.17 -10.43
C ASP A 76 -1.21 2.86 -10.05
N LEU A 77 -1.79 2.79 -8.85
CA LEU A 77 -2.36 1.56 -8.31
C LEU A 77 -3.48 0.95 -9.15
N PRO A 78 -4.41 1.72 -9.77
CA PRO A 78 -5.46 1.14 -10.61
C PRO A 78 -4.95 0.29 -11.78
N VAL A 79 -3.76 0.62 -12.26
CA VAL A 79 -3.11 -0.09 -13.38
C VAL A 79 -2.16 -1.16 -12.87
N MET A 80 -1.22 -0.76 -12.00
CA MET A 80 -0.15 -1.66 -11.57
C MET A 80 -0.61 -2.71 -10.55
N GLY A 81 -1.59 -2.40 -9.73
CA GLY A 81 -2.10 -3.32 -8.71
C GLY A 81 -2.53 -4.66 -9.29
N PRO A 82 -3.52 -4.70 -10.22
CA PRO A 82 -3.93 -5.94 -10.86
C PRO A 82 -2.79 -6.63 -11.63
N GLN A 83 -1.92 -5.86 -12.31
CA GLN A 83 -0.81 -6.43 -13.07
C GLN A 83 0.18 -7.19 -12.17
N ILE A 84 0.50 -6.62 -10.99
CA ILE A 84 1.45 -7.24 -10.07
C ILE A 84 0.78 -8.37 -9.29
N ALA A 85 -0.50 -8.23 -8.92
CA ALA A 85 -1.26 -9.27 -8.22
C ALA A 85 -1.40 -10.57 -9.03
N ALA A 86 -1.32 -10.49 -10.36
CA ALA A 86 -1.28 -11.68 -11.21
C ALA A 86 -0.01 -12.54 -11.02
N ASP A 87 1.10 -11.94 -10.58
CA ASP A 87 2.39 -12.62 -10.46
C ASP A 87 2.84 -12.79 -8.99
N PHE A 88 2.36 -11.96 -8.06
CA PHE A 88 2.80 -11.91 -6.65
C PHE A 88 1.64 -11.72 -5.68
N ASN A 89 1.82 -12.12 -4.43
CA ASN A 89 0.98 -11.60 -3.35
C ASN A 89 1.23 -10.10 -3.19
N THR A 90 0.18 -9.32 -3.01
CA THR A 90 0.29 -7.86 -2.96
C THR A 90 -0.41 -7.25 -1.75
N ILE A 91 0.16 -6.14 -1.25
CA ILE A 91 -0.47 -5.27 -0.27
C ILE A 91 -0.38 -3.84 -0.79
N ASP A 92 -1.48 -3.07 -0.75
CA ASP A 92 -1.48 -1.66 -1.09
C ASP A 92 -2.32 -0.79 -0.16
N SER A 93 -2.16 0.50 -0.30
CA SER A 93 -2.91 1.52 0.45
C SER A 93 -3.82 2.34 -0.47
N PHE A 94 -4.50 1.70 -1.43
CA PHE A 94 -5.44 2.37 -2.32
C PHE A 94 -6.52 3.10 -1.53
N ASP A 95 -6.68 4.40 -1.76
CA ASP A 95 -7.51 5.28 -0.93
C ASP A 95 -8.56 6.09 -1.71
N THR A 96 -8.72 5.86 -3.00
CA THR A 96 -9.78 6.50 -3.78
C THR A 96 -11.11 5.80 -3.50
N HIS A 97 -11.77 6.20 -2.41
CA HIS A 97 -12.92 5.50 -1.81
C HIS A 97 -14.01 5.13 -2.81
N ALA A 98 -14.42 6.05 -3.67
CA ALA A 98 -15.45 5.80 -4.68
C ALA A 98 -15.10 4.70 -5.69
N ARG A 99 -13.82 4.38 -5.84
CA ARG A 99 -13.32 3.38 -6.78
C ARG A 99 -12.83 2.09 -6.12
N ILE A 100 -12.93 1.98 -4.81
CA ILE A 100 -12.50 0.76 -4.09
C ILE A 100 -13.23 -0.49 -4.60
N PRO A 101 -14.57 -0.50 -4.83
CA PRO A 101 -15.25 -1.70 -5.34
C PRO A 101 -14.71 -2.15 -6.71
N GLU A 102 -14.56 -1.23 -7.66
CA GLU A 102 -13.99 -1.53 -8.98
C GLU A 102 -12.56 -2.06 -8.89
N TYR A 103 -11.74 -1.41 -8.06
CA TYR A 103 -10.35 -1.80 -7.86
C TYR A 103 -10.24 -3.17 -7.20
N PHE A 104 -11.08 -3.44 -6.21
CA PHE A 104 -11.18 -4.75 -5.57
C PHE A 104 -11.44 -5.87 -6.58
N GLU A 105 -12.45 -5.71 -7.44
CA GLU A 105 -12.81 -6.71 -8.45
C GLU A 105 -11.64 -6.97 -9.42
N ASN A 106 -10.93 -5.92 -9.83
CA ASN A 106 -9.81 -6.04 -10.74
C ASN A 106 -8.62 -6.77 -10.11
N VAL A 107 -8.28 -6.46 -8.85
CA VAL A 107 -7.20 -7.12 -8.11
C VAL A 107 -7.58 -8.55 -7.77
N ASP A 108 -8.81 -8.81 -7.32
CA ASP A 108 -9.30 -10.15 -6.98
C ASP A 108 -9.23 -11.09 -8.19
N LYS A 109 -9.72 -10.63 -9.34
CA LYS A 109 -9.67 -11.40 -10.59
C LYS A 109 -8.23 -11.73 -11.00
N ALA A 110 -7.33 -10.78 -10.91
CA ALA A 110 -5.93 -10.96 -11.29
C ALA A 110 -5.19 -11.88 -10.31
N ALA A 111 -5.35 -11.67 -9.01
CA ALA A 111 -4.75 -12.49 -7.97
C ALA A 111 -5.23 -13.95 -8.06
N LYS A 112 -6.54 -14.18 -8.22
CA LYS A 112 -7.11 -15.54 -8.42
C LYS A 112 -6.53 -16.23 -9.65
N ALA A 113 -6.38 -15.51 -10.76
CA ALA A 113 -5.80 -16.07 -11.97
C ALA A 113 -4.33 -16.48 -11.78
N GLY A 114 -3.58 -15.75 -10.96
CA GLY A 114 -2.19 -16.04 -10.61
C GLY A 114 -2.00 -17.01 -9.44
N GLY A 115 -3.07 -17.39 -8.73
CA GLY A 115 -2.97 -18.19 -7.50
C GLY A 115 -2.39 -17.40 -6.32
N ASN A 116 -2.51 -16.09 -6.33
CA ASN A 116 -1.96 -15.16 -5.36
C ASN A 116 -3.04 -14.55 -4.45
N VAL A 117 -2.62 -13.82 -3.44
CA VAL A 117 -3.47 -13.04 -2.52
C VAL A 117 -3.20 -11.54 -2.73
N GLY A 118 -4.27 -10.77 -2.90
CA GLY A 118 -4.21 -9.31 -2.92
C GLY A 118 -4.92 -8.71 -1.71
N ILE A 119 -4.21 -7.89 -0.93
CA ILE A 119 -4.78 -7.11 0.17
C ILE A 119 -4.75 -5.65 -0.24
N ILE A 120 -5.90 -5.04 -0.39
CA ILE A 120 -6.02 -3.66 -0.86
C ILE A 120 -6.47 -2.72 0.26
N SER A 121 -6.22 -1.42 0.06
CA SER A 121 -6.79 -0.36 0.91
C SER A 121 -6.39 -0.48 2.39
N VAL A 122 -5.14 -0.86 2.65
CA VAL A 122 -4.58 -1.01 4.00
C VAL A 122 -3.66 0.15 4.32
N GLY A 123 -4.12 1.09 5.14
CA GLY A 123 -3.34 2.27 5.50
C GLY A 123 -3.89 2.97 6.74
N TRP A 124 -3.83 4.30 6.71
CA TRP A 124 -4.43 5.12 7.76
C TRP A 124 -5.94 5.24 7.56
N ASP A 125 -6.39 5.58 6.35
CA ASP A 125 -7.79 5.69 5.98
C ASP A 125 -7.97 5.44 4.46
N PRO A 126 -8.49 4.31 4.06
CA PRO A 126 -8.99 3.18 4.88
C PRO A 126 -7.92 2.50 5.72
N GLY A 127 -8.29 2.08 6.93
CA GLY A 127 -7.43 1.33 7.83
C GLY A 127 -7.57 1.76 9.28
N MET A 128 -6.47 2.10 9.95
CA MET A 128 -6.43 2.38 11.40
C MET A 128 -7.38 3.50 11.83
N PHE A 129 -7.55 4.55 11.03
CA PHE A 129 -8.48 5.63 11.34
C PHE A 129 -9.94 5.15 11.37
N SER A 130 -10.33 4.36 10.39
CA SER A 130 -11.68 3.79 10.30
C SER A 130 -11.96 2.81 11.44
N LEU A 131 -10.99 1.96 11.78
CA LEU A 131 -11.09 1.03 12.90
C LEU A 131 -11.19 1.75 14.24
N ASN A 132 -10.38 2.79 14.45
CA ASN A 132 -10.42 3.59 15.68
C ASN A 132 -11.76 4.34 15.84
N ARG A 133 -12.35 4.82 14.74
CA ARG A 133 -13.69 5.41 14.76
C ARG A 133 -14.74 4.39 15.20
N LEU A 134 -14.76 3.23 14.55
CA LEU A 134 -15.70 2.17 14.87
C LEU A 134 -15.56 1.72 16.34
N TYR A 135 -14.33 1.58 16.80
CA TYR A 135 -14.04 1.23 18.18
C TYR A 135 -14.55 2.31 19.17
N ALA A 136 -14.25 3.58 18.90
CA ALA A 136 -14.73 4.68 19.72
C ALA A 136 -16.27 4.75 19.76
N GLU A 137 -16.94 4.58 18.62
CA GLU A 137 -18.40 4.56 18.53
C GLU A 137 -19.01 3.39 19.32
N SER A 138 -18.32 2.26 19.43
CA SER A 138 -18.82 1.09 20.16
C SER A 138 -18.74 1.24 21.69
N ILE A 139 -17.84 2.08 22.21
CA ILE A 139 -17.65 2.27 23.66
C ILE A 139 -18.25 3.58 24.19
N LEU A 140 -18.54 4.55 23.33
CA LEU A 140 -19.19 5.81 23.72
C LEU A 140 -20.69 5.62 23.81
N VAL A 141 -21.25 5.86 25.00
CA VAL A 141 -22.71 5.73 25.25
C VAL A 141 -23.50 6.78 24.48
N GLN A 142 -22.96 7.98 24.37
CA GLN A 142 -23.50 9.08 23.56
C GLN A 142 -22.34 9.84 22.94
N GLY A 143 -22.48 10.19 21.68
CA GLY A 143 -21.47 10.95 20.98
C GLY A 143 -22.07 11.79 19.85
N SER A 144 -21.39 12.87 19.48
CA SER A 144 -21.71 13.66 18.30
C SER A 144 -20.50 13.71 17.40
N THR A 145 -20.74 13.65 16.11
CA THR A 145 -19.67 13.81 15.13
C THR A 145 -19.38 15.30 14.92
N TYR A 146 -18.15 15.70 15.08
CA TYR A 146 -17.68 17.05 14.79
C TYR A 146 -16.74 17.01 13.60
N THR A 147 -16.98 17.90 12.64
CA THR A 147 -16.10 18.06 11.49
C THR A 147 -15.35 19.39 11.62
N PHE A 148 -14.02 19.30 11.61
CA PHE A 148 -13.15 20.46 11.65
C PHE A 148 -12.59 20.73 10.25
N TRP A 149 -12.77 21.99 9.79
CA TRP A 149 -12.23 22.45 8.52
C TRP A 149 -10.95 23.24 8.80
N GLY A 150 -9.87 22.86 8.19
CA GLY A 150 -8.59 23.53 8.30
C GLY A 150 -7.81 23.52 6.98
N LYS A 151 -6.73 24.29 6.91
CA LYS A 151 -5.77 24.11 5.82
C LYS A 151 -5.15 22.73 5.97
N ALA A 152 -5.55 21.79 5.13
CA ALA A 152 -4.93 20.49 5.10
C ALA A 152 -3.54 20.58 4.49
N SER A 153 -2.58 19.99 5.15
CA SER A 153 -1.25 19.74 4.60
C SER A 153 -1.23 18.55 3.62
N ALA A 154 -2.29 17.72 3.63
CA ALA A 154 -2.47 16.60 2.74
C ALA A 154 -3.76 16.78 1.91
N ARG A 155 -3.64 16.71 0.59
CA ARG A 155 -4.77 16.84 -0.35
C ARG A 155 -5.88 15.82 -0.09
N ASP A 156 -5.50 14.61 0.31
CA ASP A 156 -6.43 13.49 0.49
C ASP A 156 -7.41 13.71 1.66
N THR A 157 -6.95 14.31 2.74
CA THR A 157 -7.81 14.62 3.90
C THR A 157 -8.88 15.68 3.56
N LEU A 158 -8.56 16.64 2.70
CA LEU A 158 -9.52 17.65 2.23
C LEU A 158 -10.59 17.09 1.29
N MET A 159 -10.19 16.21 0.39
CA MET A 159 -11.11 15.59 -0.57
C MET A 159 -12.15 14.71 0.13
N ARG A 160 -11.79 14.05 1.22
CA ARG A 160 -12.68 13.19 1.99
C ARG A 160 -13.69 13.95 2.81
N SER A 161 -13.28 15.04 3.45
CA SER A 161 -14.20 15.90 4.18
C SER A 161 -15.20 16.61 3.27
N ALA A 162 -14.88 16.81 1.98
CA ALA A 162 -15.82 17.35 1.00
C ALA A 162 -16.83 16.32 0.46
N GLY A 163 -16.50 15.02 0.48
CA GLY A 163 -17.38 13.92 0.03
C GLY A 163 -18.41 13.45 1.05
N SER A 164 -18.33 13.85 2.30
CA SER A 164 -19.25 13.46 3.38
C SER A 164 -20.48 14.38 3.56
N ARG A 165 -20.89 15.08 2.50
CA ARG A 165 -22.14 15.82 2.46
C ARG A 165 -23.19 15.01 1.68
N GLU A 166 -23.69 13.98 2.29
CA GLU A 166 -25.03 13.42 2.01
C GLU A 166 -25.61 12.87 3.31
#